data_103eda149eccf19db40c195a4a3b6564
#
_entry.id   103eda149eccf19db40c195a4a3b6564
#
_cell.length_a   1.000
_cell.length_b   1.000
_cell.length_c   1.000
_cell.angle_alpha   90.00
_cell.angle_beta   90.00
_cell.angle_gamma   90.00
#
_symmetry.space_group_name_H-M   'P 1'
#
loop_
_entity.id
_entity.type
_entity.pdbx_description
1 polymer ?
#
loop_
_entity_poly.entity_id
_entity_poly.type
_entity_poly.pdbx_seq_one_letter_code
_entity_poly.pdbx_strand_id
1 'polypeptide(L)'
;SPNIAALPFSDLKDGVNYVGDTSVILLLHAPRKDFIYVQGDFNDWKLSNDYAMNLTPDRNTWWIQVNGLQKKSYAYIYNIDGQIKVADPMAELVLDPWNDAWVNRENFTDLPAYPTGKTNGIVSVFTVGKTAYPWKNSAFEIKNPSALNIYELHIRDFIASRDYETLIDTLNYIKSMGINAIELMPIGEFEGNNSWGYNPSFHMAVDKYYGNENQLKEFIDICHGEGIAVILDMVLNHAFGQSSHCRMYWDANNNRPSTDNPWLNPVAKHDFNVGYDYNHESSSTAKFVKQVLHHWLTEFQFDGFRFDLSKGFTQKNTLGNTGAWGQLDNSRIAIWKRIRDEIREYDKNAVLILEHFADNDEEKVLSKEGFLIWGNANHEYNEATMGYTSDLSWGSNYKSRGWNEPNLVSYMESHDEERLMYKNLQYGNSNGNYSVKDLNTGLKRVEMASNIFFTVPGPKMIWQFGELGYDYEIDYNGRTGEKPIKWDYLQDRNRAHLR
;
A
#
# COMPACT_ATOMS: atom_id res chain seq x y z
N SER A 1 -30.59 -8.43 24.35
CA SER A 1 -29.34 -7.84 24.87
C SER A 1 -28.20 -8.82 24.70
N PRO A 2 -27.01 -8.37 24.35
CA PRO A 2 -25.88 -9.27 24.19
C PRO A 2 -25.45 -9.90 25.52
N ASN A 3 -24.86 -11.07 25.45
CA ASN A 3 -24.18 -11.65 26.61
C ASN A 3 -22.89 -10.87 26.87
N ILE A 4 -22.67 -10.42 28.10
CA ILE A 4 -21.44 -9.76 28.50
C ILE A 4 -20.45 -10.81 29.02
N ALA A 5 -19.32 -10.93 28.31
CA ALA A 5 -18.29 -11.90 28.67
C ALA A 5 -16.89 -11.38 28.32
N ALA A 6 -15.96 -11.56 29.25
CA ALA A 6 -14.55 -11.25 28.99
C ALA A 6 -13.97 -12.16 27.90
N LEU A 7 -12.93 -11.68 27.22
CA LEU A 7 -12.20 -12.49 26.26
C LEU A 7 -11.64 -13.76 26.95
N PRO A 8 -11.71 -14.91 26.28
CA PRO A 8 -11.23 -16.17 26.89
C PRO A 8 -9.70 -16.23 27.01
N PHE A 9 -8.96 -15.45 26.23
CA PHE A 9 -7.50 -15.35 26.25
C PHE A 9 -7.06 -13.89 26.16
N SER A 10 -5.90 -13.57 26.71
CA SER A 10 -5.38 -12.18 26.76
C SER A 10 -4.66 -11.74 25.49
N ASP A 11 -4.23 -12.67 24.65
CA ASP A 11 -3.41 -12.44 23.46
C ASP A 11 -4.19 -12.43 22.14
N LEU A 12 -5.52 -12.38 22.22
CA LEU A 12 -6.39 -12.33 21.05
C LEU A 12 -6.33 -10.97 20.37
N LYS A 13 -6.39 -10.98 19.04
CA LYS A 13 -6.38 -9.79 18.18
C LYS A 13 -7.67 -9.71 17.37
N ASP A 14 -7.99 -8.51 16.88
CA ASP A 14 -9.12 -8.32 15.98
C ASP A 14 -8.96 -9.18 14.73
N GLY A 15 -10.08 -9.71 14.22
CA GLY A 15 -10.10 -10.66 13.13
C GLY A 15 -10.16 -12.11 13.61
N VAL A 16 -9.46 -12.99 12.92
CA VAL A 16 -9.51 -14.44 13.16
C VAL A 16 -8.35 -14.89 14.03
N ASN A 17 -8.67 -15.60 15.11
CA ASN A 17 -7.68 -16.25 15.98
C ASN A 17 -7.91 -17.77 15.93
N TYR A 18 -6.92 -18.51 15.48
CA TYR A 18 -7.01 -19.97 15.36
C TYR A 18 -6.74 -20.63 16.71
N VAL A 19 -7.64 -21.53 17.14
CA VAL A 19 -7.55 -22.25 18.40
C VAL A 19 -7.54 -23.74 18.11
N GLY A 20 -6.36 -24.34 18.09
CA GLY A 20 -6.20 -25.72 17.63
C GLY A 20 -6.60 -25.89 16.16
N ASP A 21 -6.95 -27.12 15.78
CA ASP A 21 -7.20 -27.50 14.40
C ASP A 21 -8.69 -27.43 13.99
N THR A 22 -9.59 -27.13 14.91
CA THR A 22 -11.03 -27.24 14.67
C THR A 22 -11.85 -26.04 15.14
N SER A 23 -11.21 -25.00 15.64
CA SER A 23 -11.88 -23.83 16.21
C SER A 23 -11.20 -22.52 15.83
N VAL A 24 -12.00 -21.47 15.75
CA VAL A 24 -11.52 -20.09 15.64
C VAL A 24 -12.24 -19.22 16.67
N ILE A 25 -11.59 -18.16 17.10
CA ILE A 25 -12.23 -17.06 17.84
C ILE A 25 -12.21 -15.83 16.93
N LEU A 26 -13.40 -15.31 16.65
CA LEU A 26 -13.58 -14.11 15.85
C LEU A 26 -13.74 -12.91 16.78
N LEU A 27 -12.96 -11.87 16.58
CA LEU A 27 -13.05 -10.60 17.30
C LEU A 27 -13.38 -9.47 16.34
N LEU A 28 -14.35 -8.64 16.73
CA LEU A 28 -14.71 -7.43 15.98
C LEU A 28 -14.75 -6.24 16.94
N HIS A 29 -13.93 -5.23 16.68
CA HIS A 29 -14.02 -3.95 17.36
C HIS A 29 -15.21 -3.16 16.80
N ALA A 30 -16.27 -3.03 17.59
CA ALA A 30 -17.50 -2.36 17.18
C ALA A 30 -18.23 -1.76 18.37
N PRO A 31 -17.71 -0.65 18.94
CA PRO A 31 -18.38 0.00 20.07
C PRO A 31 -19.74 0.59 19.65
N ARG A 32 -20.65 0.72 20.62
CA ARG A 32 -21.98 1.33 20.44
C ARG A 32 -22.90 0.60 19.46
N LYS A 33 -22.71 -0.72 19.30
CA LYS A 33 -23.67 -1.60 18.60
C LYS A 33 -24.53 -2.34 19.62
N ASP A 34 -25.73 -2.73 19.22
CA ASP A 34 -26.69 -3.37 20.12
C ASP A 34 -26.54 -4.89 20.14
N PHE A 35 -26.30 -5.52 18.97
CA PHE A 35 -26.05 -6.95 18.86
C PHE A 35 -25.37 -7.27 17.53
N ILE A 36 -24.59 -8.36 17.54
CA ILE A 36 -23.89 -8.84 16.33
C ILE A 36 -24.03 -10.34 16.24
N TYR A 37 -24.36 -10.82 15.04
CA TYR A 37 -24.38 -12.24 14.69
C TYR A 37 -23.33 -12.52 13.63
N VAL A 38 -22.81 -13.75 13.63
CA VAL A 38 -21.94 -14.23 12.55
C VAL A 38 -22.75 -15.16 11.65
N GLN A 39 -22.66 -14.94 10.35
CA GLN A 39 -23.27 -15.79 9.32
C GLN A 39 -22.16 -16.24 8.36
N GLY A 40 -22.13 -17.53 8.03
CA GLY A 40 -21.10 -18.06 7.14
C GLY A 40 -21.35 -19.51 6.75
N ASP A 41 -20.39 -20.09 6.06
CA ASP A 41 -20.44 -21.47 5.60
C ASP A 41 -20.64 -22.49 6.74
N PHE A 42 -20.18 -22.14 7.94
CA PHE A 42 -20.25 -23.01 9.13
C PHE A 42 -21.68 -23.12 9.72
N ASN A 43 -22.61 -22.26 9.35
CA ASN A 43 -24.00 -22.29 9.81
C ASN A 43 -25.01 -22.13 8.67
N ASP A 44 -24.60 -22.47 7.45
CA ASP A 44 -25.40 -22.34 6.23
C ASP A 44 -26.00 -20.93 6.05
N TRP A 45 -25.27 -19.90 6.49
CA TRP A 45 -25.63 -18.48 6.41
C TRP A 45 -26.92 -18.11 7.16
N LYS A 46 -27.35 -18.96 8.07
CA LYS A 46 -28.57 -18.75 8.85
C LYS A 46 -28.30 -17.84 10.05
N LEU A 47 -29.26 -16.99 10.33
CA LEU A 47 -29.28 -16.21 11.57
C LEU A 47 -29.69 -17.15 12.72
N SER A 48 -28.83 -17.29 13.72
CA SER A 48 -29.06 -18.19 14.85
C SER A 48 -28.47 -17.61 16.13
N ASN A 49 -29.18 -17.80 17.26
CA ASN A 49 -28.68 -17.35 18.55
C ASN A 49 -27.40 -18.08 18.99
N ASP A 50 -27.14 -19.27 18.46
CA ASP A 50 -25.89 -20.00 18.72
C ASP A 50 -24.66 -19.28 18.15
N TYR A 51 -24.89 -18.35 17.23
CA TYR A 51 -23.86 -17.53 16.58
C TYR A 51 -24.00 -16.04 16.91
N ALA A 52 -24.69 -15.72 18.02
CA ALA A 52 -24.68 -14.38 18.58
C ALA A 52 -23.35 -14.12 19.29
N MET A 53 -22.72 -12.98 19.00
CA MET A 53 -21.43 -12.63 19.59
C MET A 53 -21.61 -12.12 21.04
N ASN A 54 -20.62 -12.42 21.86
CA ASN A 54 -20.48 -11.85 23.20
C ASN A 54 -19.87 -10.45 23.10
N LEU A 55 -20.26 -9.57 24.01
CA LEU A 55 -19.68 -8.24 24.15
C LEU A 55 -18.75 -8.19 25.37
N THR A 56 -17.55 -7.66 25.19
CA THR A 56 -16.62 -7.48 26.33
C THR A 56 -17.16 -6.51 27.37
N PRO A 57 -16.72 -6.60 28.65
CA PRO A 57 -17.21 -5.72 29.73
C PRO A 57 -16.99 -4.22 29.44
N ASP A 58 -15.94 -3.84 28.71
CA ASP A 58 -15.69 -2.45 28.29
C ASP A 58 -16.60 -2.00 27.12
N ARG A 59 -17.41 -2.92 26.57
CA ARG A 59 -18.40 -2.72 25.51
C ARG A 59 -17.80 -2.25 24.17
N ASN A 60 -16.55 -2.57 23.90
CA ASN A 60 -15.86 -2.17 22.67
C ASN A 60 -15.65 -3.30 21.67
N THR A 61 -15.51 -4.53 22.16
CA THR A 61 -15.16 -5.68 21.33
C THR A 61 -16.21 -6.77 21.42
N TRP A 62 -16.54 -7.32 20.27
CA TRP A 62 -17.44 -8.47 20.13
C TRP A 62 -16.63 -9.70 19.79
N TRP A 63 -16.99 -10.85 20.36
CA TRP A 63 -16.26 -12.08 20.11
C TRP A 63 -17.15 -13.31 20.15
N ILE A 64 -16.76 -14.34 19.41
CA ILE A 64 -17.38 -15.64 19.42
C ILE A 64 -16.34 -16.71 19.11
N GLN A 65 -16.45 -17.87 19.76
CA GLN A 65 -15.71 -19.06 19.39
C GLN A 65 -16.59 -19.93 18.49
N VAL A 66 -16.10 -20.28 17.32
CA VAL A 66 -16.74 -21.20 16.37
C VAL A 66 -15.99 -22.53 16.42
N ASN A 67 -16.69 -23.59 16.76
CA ASN A 67 -16.14 -24.93 16.96
C ASN A 67 -16.59 -25.91 15.86
N GLY A 68 -15.98 -27.09 15.83
CA GLY A 68 -16.38 -28.18 14.93
C GLY A 68 -16.01 -27.94 13.47
N LEU A 69 -15.00 -27.11 13.23
CA LEU A 69 -14.52 -26.77 11.90
C LEU A 69 -13.63 -27.87 11.33
N GLN A 70 -13.61 -27.97 10.02
CA GLN A 70 -12.72 -28.83 9.26
C GLN A 70 -11.56 -28.03 8.67
N LYS A 71 -10.51 -28.70 8.22
CA LYS A 71 -9.37 -28.10 7.52
C LYS A 71 -9.81 -27.67 6.12
N LYS A 72 -10.38 -26.48 6.02
CA LYS A 72 -10.82 -25.85 4.76
C LYS A 72 -11.08 -24.36 4.96
N SER A 73 -11.38 -23.68 3.87
CA SER A 73 -11.78 -22.28 3.87
C SER A 73 -13.26 -22.13 4.20
N TYR A 74 -13.58 -21.08 4.97
CA TYR A 74 -14.94 -20.70 5.35
C TYR A 74 -15.16 -19.22 5.03
N ALA A 75 -16.20 -18.93 4.26
CA ALA A 75 -16.66 -17.56 4.03
C ALA A 75 -17.63 -17.14 5.14
N TYR A 76 -17.59 -15.89 5.56
CA TYR A 76 -18.43 -15.36 6.64
C TYR A 76 -18.59 -13.85 6.55
N ILE A 77 -19.62 -13.35 7.24
CA ILE A 77 -19.88 -11.93 7.47
C ILE A 77 -20.33 -11.69 8.90
N TYR A 78 -20.26 -10.44 9.33
CA TYR A 78 -20.93 -9.95 10.52
C TYR A 78 -22.26 -9.29 10.14
N ASN A 79 -23.32 -9.67 10.85
CA ASN A 79 -24.62 -9.02 10.78
C ASN A 79 -24.82 -8.17 12.03
N ILE A 80 -24.72 -6.85 11.83
CA ILE A 80 -24.71 -5.87 12.91
C ILE A 80 -26.10 -5.25 13.02
N ASP A 81 -26.70 -5.32 14.19
CA ASP A 81 -28.01 -4.72 14.54
C ASP A 81 -29.15 -5.17 13.60
N GLY A 82 -28.96 -6.31 12.92
CA GLY A 82 -29.93 -6.84 11.96
C GLY A 82 -30.05 -6.05 10.65
N GLN A 83 -29.22 -5.04 10.46
CA GLN A 83 -29.33 -4.09 9.33
C GLN A 83 -28.06 -4.03 8.47
N ILE A 84 -26.89 -4.17 9.09
CA ILE A 84 -25.60 -4.00 8.41
C ILE A 84 -24.93 -5.36 8.24
N LYS A 85 -24.67 -5.75 7.00
CA LYS A 85 -23.91 -6.95 6.69
C LYS A 85 -22.56 -6.54 6.12
N VAL A 86 -21.47 -6.89 6.78
CA VAL A 86 -20.12 -6.51 6.39
C VAL A 86 -19.16 -7.69 6.52
N ALA A 87 -18.15 -7.71 5.66
CA ALA A 87 -16.99 -8.57 5.83
C ALA A 87 -16.16 -8.12 7.05
N ASP A 88 -15.36 -9.02 7.59
CA ASP A 88 -14.40 -8.69 8.64
C ASP A 88 -13.41 -7.64 8.14
N PRO A 89 -13.28 -6.49 8.81
CA PRO A 89 -12.33 -5.45 8.38
C PRO A 89 -10.86 -5.93 8.45
N MET A 90 -10.59 -6.99 9.22
CA MET A 90 -9.27 -7.58 9.37
C MET A 90 -9.09 -8.84 8.51
N ALA A 91 -9.94 -9.04 7.51
CA ALA A 91 -9.86 -10.19 6.61
C ALA A 91 -8.54 -10.20 5.84
N GLU A 92 -7.94 -11.37 5.72
CA GLU A 92 -6.74 -11.61 4.90
C GLU A 92 -7.10 -12.07 3.48
N LEU A 93 -8.35 -12.45 3.27
CA LEU A 93 -8.95 -12.78 1.98
C LEU A 93 -10.41 -12.37 1.99
N VAL A 94 -10.86 -11.74 0.90
CA VAL A 94 -12.27 -11.41 0.69
C VAL A 94 -12.73 -11.96 -0.66
N LEU A 95 -14.03 -12.24 -0.77
CA LEU A 95 -14.67 -12.60 -2.03
C LEU A 95 -15.61 -11.48 -2.45
N ASP A 96 -15.47 -11.07 -3.70
CA ASP A 96 -16.18 -9.95 -4.29
C ASP A 96 -17.11 -10.47 -5.40
N PRO A 97 -18.45 -10.42 -5.22
CA PRO A 97 -19.40 -10.96 -6.19
C PRO A 97 -19.40 -10.22 -7.52
N TRP A 98 -18.86 -9.00 -7.56
CA TRP A 98 -18.88 -8.15 -8.74
C TRP A 98 -17.62 -8.29 -9.60
N ASN A 99 -16.47 -8.61 -8.98
CA ASN A 99 -15.17 -8.55 -9.66
C ASN A 99 -14.42 -9.88 -9.70
N ASP A 100 -14.72 -10.85 -8.83
CA ASP A 100 -13.97 -12.12 -8.76
C ASP A 100 -14.11 -12.97 -10.02
N ALA A 101 -15.17 -12.80 -10.79
CA ALA A 101 -15.34 -13.50 -12.07
C ALA A 101 -14.22 -13.18 -13.08
N TRP A 102 -13.56 -12.04 -12.92
CA TRP A 102 -12.49 -11.55 -13.79
C TRP A 102 -11.09 -11.84 -13.24
N VAL A 103 -10.99 -12.48 -12.08
CA VAL A 103 -9.71 -12.94 -11.52
C VAL A 103 -9.25 -14.16 -12.35
N ASN A 104 -8.00 -14.12 -12.80
CA ASN A 104 -7.43 -15.24 -13.53
C ASN A 104 -7.24 -16.44 -12.60
N ARG A 105 -7.97 -17.51 -12.83
CA ARG A 105 -7.94 -18.72 -12.02
C ARG A 105 -6.65 -19.51 -12.15
N GLU A 106 -5.86 -19.29 -13.19
CA GLU A 106 -4.50 -19.82 -13.30
C GLU A 106 -3.55 -19.14 -12.33
N ASN A 107 -3.77 -17.85 -12.06
CA ASN A 107 -2.97 -17.09 -11.08
C ASN A 107 -3.43 -17.34 -9.64
N PHE A 108 -4.70 -17.67 -9.43
CA PHE A 108 -5.26 -17.95 -8.10
C PHE A 108 -6.09 -19.23 -8.13
N THR A 109 -5.43 -20.38 -8.17
CA THR A 109 -6.08 -21.69 -8.39
C THR A 109 -6.99 -22.14 -7.24
N ASP A 110 -6.68 -21.73 -6.00
CA ASP A 110 -7.38 -22.12 -4.78
C ASP A 110 -8.34 -21.04 -4.25
N LEU A 111 -8.72 -20.08 -5.08
CA LEU A 111 -9.71 -19.07 -4.70
C LEU A 111 -11.08 -19.74 -4.47
N PRO A 112 -11.64 -19.64 -3.25
CA PRO A 112 -12.97 -20.19 -2.98
C PRO A 112 -14.04 -19.58 -3.86
N ALA A 113 -15.08 -20.33 -4.17
CA ALA A 113 -16.24 -19.81 -4.87
C ALA A 113 -17.04 -18.87 -3.96
N TYR A 114 -17.58 -17.82 -4.56
CA TYR A 114 -18.51 -16.93 -3.85
C TYR A 114 -19.76 -17.70 -3.45
N PRO A 115 -20.30 -17.53 -2.21
CA PRO A 115 -21.49 -18.22 -1.73
C PRO A 115 -22.78 -17.65 -2.37
N THR A 116 -22.93 -17.82 -3.66
CA THR A 116 -24.04 -17.30 -4.45
C THR A 116 -25.39 -17.84 -3.93
N GLY A 117 -26.36 -16.93 -3.77
CA GLY A 117 -27.70 -17.25 -3.29
C GLY A 117 -27.79 -17.38 -1.77
N LYS A 118 -26.67 -17.33 -1.04
CA LYS A 118 -26.63 -17.39 0.44
C LYS A 118 -26.54 -16.01 1.08
N THR A 119 -25.84 -15.11 0.42
CA THR A 119 -25.60 -13.74 0.86
C THR A 119 -25.37 -12.82 -0.33
N ASN A 120 -25.16 -11.54 -0.07
CA ASN A 120 -24.76 -10.55 -1.07
C ASN A 120 -23.66 -9.66 -0.51
N GLY A 121 -22.97 -8.94 -1.40
CA GLY A 121 -21.85 -8.09 -1.02
C GLY A 121 -20.56 -8.86 -0.75
N ILE A 122 -19.52 -8.14 -0.37
CA ILE A 122 -18.20 -8.72 -0.08
C ILE A 122 -18.28 -9.56 1.19
N VAL A 123 -17.66 -10.74 1.14
CA VAL A 123 -17.53 -11.64 2.28
C VAL A 123 -16.07 -11.87 2.63
N SER A 124 -15.78 -12.08 3.91
CA SER A 124 -14.45 -12.45 4.40
C SER A 124 -14.27 -13.96 4.41
N VAL A 125 -13.03 -14.41 4.35
CA VAL A 125 -12.66 -15.82 4.36
C VAL A 125 -11.56 -16.07 5.39
N PHE A 126 -11.68 -17.13 6.17
CA PHE A 126 -10.57 -17.71 6.90
C PHE A 126 -10.35 -19.16 6.46
N THR A 127 -9.13 -19.66 6.64
CA THR A 127 -8.76 -21.03 6.29
C THR A 127 -8.21 -21.76 7.51
N VAL A 128 -8.88 -22.82 7.93
CA VAL A 128 -8.45 -23.70 9.02
C VAL A 128 -7.41 -24.69 8.49
N GLY A 129 -6.35 -24.90 9.22
CA GLY A 129 -5.31 -25.86 8.88
C GLY A 129 -4.37 -25.40 7.77
N LYS A 130 -4.27 -24.11 7.57
CA LYS A 130 -3.36 -23.47 6.61
C LYS A 130 -1.91 -23.78 6.95
N THR A 131 -1.15 -24.30 5.98
CA THR A 131 0.27 -24.56 6.14
C THR A 131 1.06 -23.25 6.05
N ALA A 132 1.95 -23.01 7.00
CA ALA A 132 2.84 -21.85 6.96
C ALA A 132 3.77 -21.93 5.76
N TYR A 133 4.03 -20.77 5.11
CA TYR A 133 4.98 -20.69 4.02
C TYR A 133 6.40 -21.02 4.52
N PRO A 134 7.15 -21.93 3.84
CA PRO A 134 8.48 -22.35 4.27
C PRO A 134 9.54 -21.35 3.78
N TRP A 135 9.74 -20.25 4.50
CA TRP A 135 10.73 -19.24 4.17
C TRP A 135 12.15 -19.81 4.08
N LYS A 136 12.89 -19.41 3.04
CA LYS A 136 14.26 -19.84 2.79
C LYS A 136 15.30 -18.76 3.11
N ASN A 137 14.90 -17.49 3.07
CA ASN A 137 15.80 -16.34 3.16
C ASN A 137 15.39 -15.36 4.26
N SER A 138 14.93 -15.86 5.41
CA SER A 138 14.43 -15.03 6.54
C SER A 138 15.51 -14.19 7.22
N ALA A 139 16.81 -14.47 6.98
CA ALA A 139 17.91 -13.71 7.54
C ALA A 139 18.26 -12.44 6.76
N PHE A 140 17.56 -12.19 5.65
CA PHE A 140 17.78 -10.98 4.87
C PHE A 140 17.42 -9.72 5.68
N GLU A 141 18.27 -8.71 5.58
CA GLU A 141 18.00 -7.39 6.17
C GLU A 141 18.67 -6.28 5.35
N ILE A 142 18.09 -5.10 5.37
CA ILE A 142 18.70 -3.90 4.78
C ILE A 142 19.78 -3.39 5.75
N LYS A 143 21.04 -3.37 5.28
CA LYS A 143 22.18 -2.92 6.10
C LYS A 143 22.42 -1.41 6.01
N ASN A 144 22.21 -0.82 4.84
CA ASN A 144 22.46 0.59 4.61
C ASN A 144 21.30 1.24 3.82
N PRO A 145 20.33 1.84 4.49
CA PRO A 145 19.21 2.51 3.81
C PRO A 145 19.64 3.65 2.88
N SER A 146 20.78 4.31 3.17
CA SER A 146 21.29 5.41 2.33
C SER A 146 21.79 4.94 0.96
N ALA A 147 22.06 3.64 0.81
CA ALA A 147 22.54 3.04 -0.43
C ALA A 147 21.44 2.31 -1.22
N LEU A 148 20.18 2.53 -0.87
CA LEU A 148 19.07 1.94 -1.61
C LEU A 148 18.96 2.55 -3.00
N ASN A 149 18.92 1.68 -4.00
CA ASN A 149 18.50 1.97 -5.36
C ASN A 149 17.17 1.26 -5.58
N ILE A 150 16.09 2.01 -5.55
CA ILE A 150 14.72 1.52 -5.52
C ILE A 150 14.15 1.52 -6.94
N TYR A 151 13.52 0.42 -7.33
CA TYR A 151 12.76 0.29 -8.56
C TYR A 151 11.27 0.26 -8.21
N GLU A 152 10.57 1.35 -8.46
CA GLU A 152 9.13 1.43 -8.29
C GLU A 152 8.44 0.75 -9.47
N LEU A 153 7.56 -0.21 -9.19
CA LEU A 153 6.82 -0.89 -10.25
C LEU A 153 5.35 -1.12 -9.89
N HIS A 154 4.54 -1.12 -10.94
CA HIS A 154 3.14 -1.50 -10.91
C HIS A 154 2.97 -2.79 -11.72
N ILE A 155 2.54 -3.86 -11.07
CA ILE A 155 2.47 -5.20 -11.69
C ILE A 155 1.60 -5.18 -12.93
N ARG A 156 0.45 -4.51 -12.89
CA ARG A 156 -0.48 -4.36 -14.04
C ARG A 156 0.20 -3.85 -15.31
N ASP A 157 1.09 -2.87 -15.16
CA ASP A 157 1.72 -2.16 -16.29
C ASP A 157 3.17 -2.63 -16.54
N PHE A 158 3.60 -3.69 -15.87
CA PHE A 158 4.94 -4.26 -16.01
C PHE A 158 4.93 -5.67 -16.59
N ILE A 159 3.97 -6.50 -16.17
CA ILE A 159 3.83 -7.91 -16.56
C ILE A 159 2.47 -8.12 -17.22
N ALA A 160 2.47 -8.61 -18.46
CA ALA A 160 1.23 -8.83 -19.21
C ALA A 160 0.30 -9.86 -18.54
N SER A 161 0.87 -10.89 -17.93
CA SER A 161 0.14 -11.90 -17.15
C SER A 161 -0.33 -11.40 -15.79
N ARG A 162 0.23 -10.29 -15.29
CA ARG A 162 -0.15 -9.60 -14.04
C ARG A 162 -0.10 -10.51 -12.80
N ASP A 163 0.97 -11.28 -12.66
CA ASP A 163 1.12 -12.24 -11.57
C ASP A 163 2.51 -12.21 -10.94
N TYR A 164 2.61 -12.65 -9.69
CA TYR A 164 3.86 -12.68 -8.95
C TYR A 164 4.86 -13.69 -9.51
N GLU A 165 4.38 -14.81 -10.04
CA GLU A 165 5.24 -15.87 -10.56
C GLU A 165 6.03 -15.38 -11.78
N THR A 166 5.36 -14.72 -12.74
CA THR A 166 6.05 -14.13 -13.90
C THR A 166 6.91 -12.93 -13.49
N LEU A 167 6.53 -12.19 -12.45
CA LEU A 167 7.35 -11.10 -11.92
C LEU A 167 8.73 -11.59 -11.45
N ILE A 168 8.82 -12.80 -10.91
CA ILE A 168 10.08 -13.43 -10.52
C ILE A 168 11.04 -13.52 -11.72
N ASP A 169 10.55 -13.79 -12.91
CA ASP A 169 11.38 -13.92 -14.12
C ASP A 169 12.08 -12.62 -14.51
N THR A 170 11.61 -11.47 -14.00
CA THR A 170 12.21 -10.16 -14.28
C THR A 170 13.34 -9.78 -13.32
N LEU A 171 13.58 -10.55 -12.27
CA LEU A 171 14.52 -10.18 -11.21
C LEU A 171 15.97 -10.06 -11.68
N ASN A 172 16.42 -10.93 -12.61
CA ASN A 172 17.75 -10.82 -13.18
C ASN A 172 17.93 -9.51 -13.95
N TYR A 173 16.92 -9.11 -14.70
CA TYR A 173 16.90 -7.84 -15.41
C TYR A 173 17.02 -6.66 -14.43
N ILE A 174 16.19 -6.65 -13.40
CA ILE A 174 16.15 -5.57 -12.39
C ILE A 174 17.47 -5.51 -11.63
N LYS A 175 17.96 -6.65 -11.14
CA LYS A 175 19.21 -6.75 -10.38
C LYS A 175 20.44 -6.28 -11.19
N SER A 176 20.46 -6.58 -12.49
CA SER A 176 21.59 -6.21 -13.37
C SER A 176 21.76 -4.70 -13.55
N MET A 177 20.76 -3.90 -13.19
CA MET A 177 20.85 -2.44 -13.18
C MET A 177 21.43 -1.86 -11.87
N GLY A 178 21.81 -2.70 -10.93
CA GLY A 178 22.25 -2.24 -9.60
C GLY A 178 21.12 -1.92 -8.64
N ILE A 179 19.89 -2.32 -8.97
CA ILE A 179 18.73 -2.20 -8.08
C ILE A 179 18.88 -3.18 -6.93
N ASN A 180 18.65 -2.70 -5.71
CA ASN A 180 18.70 -3.50 -4.49
C ASN A 180 17.42 -3.41 -3.65
N ALA A 181 16.40 -2.72 -4.15
CA ALA A 181 15.06 -2.70 -3.56
C ALA A 181 13.99 -2.55 -4.64
N ILE A 182 12.90 -3.28 -4.49
CA ILE A 182 11.69 -3.13 -5.31
C ILE A 182 10.61 -2.54 -4.44
N GLU A 183 10.02 -1.42 -4.89
CA GLU A 183 8.84 -0.83 -4.27
C GLU A 183 7.62 -1.23 -5.10
N LEU A 184 6.79 -2.10 -4.51
CA LEU A 184 5.52 -2.48 -5.14
C LEU A 184 4.47 -1.41 -4.88
N MET A 185 3.86 -0.87 -5.93
CA MET A 185 2.63 -0.10 -5.79
C MET A 185 1.57 -0.95 -5.07
N PRO A 186 0.54 -0.34 -4.46
CA PRO A 186 -0.31 -1.05 -3.51
C PRO A 186 -0.86 -2.38 -4.04
N ILE A 187 -0.68 -3.44 -3.25
CA ILE A 187 -1.17 -4.79 -3.54
C ILE A 187 -2.15 -5.30 -2.48
N GLY A 188 -2.52 -4.47 -1.51
CA GLY A 188 -3.65 -4.73 -0.64
C GLY A 188 -4.95 -4.64 -1.40
N GLU A 189 -5.99 -5.34 -0.94
CA GLU A 189 -7.29 -5.39 -1.61
C GLU A 189 -7.84 -3.98 -1.83
N PHE A 190 -8.02 -3.62 -3.09
CA PHE A 190 -8.62 -2.37 -3.52
C PHE A 190 -9.95 -2.61 -4.24
N GLU A 191 -10.76 -1.58 -4.41
CA GLU A 191 -12.03 -1.70 -5.12
C GLU A 191 -11.81 -1.99 -6.61
N GLY A 192 -12.54 -2.98 -7.14
CA GLY A 192 -12.37 -3.45 -8.52
C GLY A 192 -11.09 -4.27 -8.72
N ASN A 193 -10.73 -4.53 -9.99
CA ASN A 193 -9.52 -5.28 -10.34
C ASN A 193 -8.50 -4.44 -11.10
N ASN A 194 -8.90 -3.29 -11.62
CA ASN A 194 -8.06 -2.42 -12.45
C ASN A 194 -7.84 -1.08 -11.76
N SER A 195 -6.72 -0.94 -11.06
CA SER A 195 -6.41 0.23 -10.24
C SER A 195 -4.91 0.38 -10.03
N TRP A 196 -4.48 1.60 -9.70
CA TRP A 196 -3.16 1.81 -9.08
C TRP A 196 -3.07 1.24 -7.66
N GLY A 197 -4.23 1.00 -7.00
CA GLY A 197 -4.30 0.46 -5.64
C GLY A 197 -4.48 1.50 -4.53
N TYR A 198 -4.63 2.78 -4.86
CA TYR A 198 -4.84 3.85 -3.87
C TYR A 198 -6.31 4.02 -3.44
N ASN A 199 -7.14 3.03 -3.74
CA ASN A 199 -8.54 2.92 -3.32
C ASN A 199 -8.77 1.67 -2.45
N PRO A 200 -8.08 1.57 -1.28
CA PRO A 200 -8.10 0.36 -0.47
C PRO A 200 -9.46 0.11 0.18
N SER A 201 -9.81 -1.16 0.31
CA SER A 201 -11.02 -1.61 1.03
C SER A 201 -10.68 -2.52 2.20
N PHE A 202 -9.75 -3.47 2.04
CA PHE A 202 -9.32 -4.42 3.09
C PHE A 202 -7.81 -4.43 3.19
N HIS A 203 -7.29 -3.71 4.18
CA HIS A 203 -5.87 -3.39 4.29
C HIS A 203 -4.97 -4.58 4.65
N MET A 204 -5.52 -5.69 5.14
CA MET A 204 -4.75 -6.89 5.45
C MET A 204 -4.87 -7.99 4.39
N ALA A 205 -5.73 -7.83 3.41
CA ALA A 205 -5.91 -8.79 2.33
C ALA A 205 -5.00 -8.48 1.16
N VAL A 206 -4.38 -9.53 0.58
CA VAL A 206 -3.70 -9.42 -0.72
C VAL A 206 -4.76 -9.31 -1.81
N ASP A 207 -4.60 -8.37 -2.73
CA ASP A 207 -5.51 -8.26 -3.86
C ASP A 207 -5.39 -9.49 -4.78
N LYS A 208 -6.50 -10.14 -5.01
CA LYS A 208 -6.59 -11.40 -5.75
C LYS A 208 -6.15 -11.31 -7.21
N TYR A 209 -6.16 -10.11 -7.75
CA TYR A 209 -5.90 -9.91 -9.18
C TYR A 209 -4.48 -10.28 -9.59
N TYR A 210 -3.53 -10.20 -8.65
CA TYR A 210 -2.12 -10.51 -8.90
C TYR A 210 -1.69 -11.90 -8.42
N GLY A 211 -2.53 -12.61 -7.68
CA GLY A 211 -2.22 -13.93 -7.16
C GLY A 211 -2.58 -14.09 -5.68
N ASN A 212 -2.18 -15.21 -5.10
CA ASN A 212 -2.45 -15.53 -3.70
C ASN A 212 -1.29 -15.14 -2.77
N GLU A 213 -1.51 -15.31 -1.47
CA GLU A 213 -0.52 -15.01 -0.43
C GLU A 213 0.80 -15.76 -0.62
N ASN A 214 0.75 -17.05 -0.93
CA ASN A 214 1.96 -17.86 -1.07
C ASN A 214 2.78 -17.46 -2.28
N GLN A 215 2.15 -17.04 -3.36
CA GLN A 215 2.83 -16.52 -4.53
C GLN A 215 3.55 -15.20 -4.23
N LEU A 216 2.91 -14.31 -3.47
CA LEU A 216 3.55 -13.08 -3.00
C LEU A 216 4.72 -13.38 -2.06
N LYS A 217 4.56 -14.31 -1.10
CA LYS A 217 5.62 -14.72 -0.20
C LYS A 217 6.81 -15.33 -0.95
N GLU A 218 6.55 -16.13 -1.96
CA GLU A 218 7.61 -16.71 -2.82
C GLU A 218 8.37 -15.61 -3.56
N PHE A 219 7.68 -14.63 -4.13
CA PHE A 219 8.30 -13.48 -4.77
C PHE A 219 9.24 -12.74 -3.80
N ILE A 220 8.78 -12.43 -2.59
CA ILE A 220 9.59 -11.74 -1.57
C ILE A 220 10.79 -12.59 -1.15
N ASP A 221 10.57 -13.88 -0.93
CA ASP A 221 11.61 -14.81 -0.51
C ASP A 221 12.73 -14.91 -1.55
N ILE A 222 12.37 -15.03 -2.82
CA ILE A 222 13.32 -15.05 -3.93
C ILE A 222 14.07 -13.73 -4.06
N CYS A 223 13.37 -12.59 -3.92
CA CYS A 223 14.01 -11.27 -3.88
C CYS A 223 15.09 -11.22 -2.80
N HIS A 224 14.77 -11.67 -1.58
CA HIS A 224 15.71 -11.73 -0.48
C HIS A 224 16.92 -12.62 -0.79
N GLY A 225 16.70 -13.76 -1.42
CA GLY A 225 17.79 -14.65 -1.89
C GLY A 225 18.71 -13.99 -2.91
N GLU A 226 18.20 -13.03 -3.68
CA GLU A 226 18.95 -12.24 -4.65
C GLU A 226 19.54 -10.95 -4.07
N GLY A 227 19.37 -10.71 -2.77
CA GLY A 227 19.85 -9.49 -2.11
C GLY A 227 19.00 -8.25 -2.41
N ILE A 228 17.75 -8.44 -2.80
CA ILE A 228 16.80 -7.37 -3.13
C ILE A 228 15.77 -7.23 -2.01
N ALA A 229 15.67 -6.04 -1.42
CA ALA A 229 14.62 -5.69 -0.48
C ALA A 229 13.28 -5.51 -1.20
N VAL A 230 12.18 -5.74 -0.49
CA VAL A 230 10.84 -5.47 -1.01
C VAL A 230 10.11 -4.50 -0.09
N ILE A 231 9.72 -3.36 -0.64
CA ILE A 231 9.04 -2.27 0.05
C ILE A 231 7.59 -2.25 -0.42
N LEU A 232 6.65 -2.15 0.52
CA LEU A 232 5.23 -2.07 0.22
C LEU A 232 4.76 -0.62 0.23
N ASP A 233 4.15 -0.18 -0.86
CA ASP A 233 3.40 1.08 -0.91
C ASP A 233 2.10 0.89 -0.12
N MET A 234 2.02 1.56 1.03
CA MET A 234 0.96 1.37 2.02
C MET A 234 0.05 2.59 2.08
N VAL A 235 -1.25 2.35 1.92
CA VAL A 235 -2.28 3.37 1.89
C VAL A 235 -3.07 3.33 3.20
N LEU A 236 -2.75 4.20 4.15
CA LEU A 236 -3.41 4.29 5.45
C LEU A 236 -3.94 5.70 5.77
N ASN A 237 -3.82 6.64 4.82
CA ASN A 237 -4.46 7.94 4.94
C ASN A 237 -6.00 7.83 4.90
N HIS A 238 -6.51 6.89 4.11
CA HIS A 238 -7.93 6.78 3.80
C HIS A 238 -8.36 5.35 3.50
N ALA A 239 -9.68 5.14 3.46
CA ALA A 239 -10.32 3.95 2.93
C ALA A 239 -11.43 4.34 1.96
N PHE A 240 -11.78 3.44 1.04
CA PHE A 240 -12.90 3.64 0.13
C PHE A 240 -14.19 3.00 0.66
N GLY A 241 -15.31 3.28 0.01
CA GLY A 241 -16.65 2.99 0.52
C GLY A 241 -16.99 1.51 0.71
N GLN A 242 -16.28 0.58 0.06
CA GLN A 242 -16.45 -0.86 0.28
C GLN A 242 -15.78 -1.35 1.57
N SER A 243 -14.94 -0.53 2.19
CA SER A 243 -14.34 -0.84 3.49
C SER A 243 -15.42 -1.04 4.56
N SER A 244 -15.25 -2.08 5.38
CA SER A 244 -16.14 -2.33 6.51
C SER A 244 -16.11 -1.20 7.53
N HIS A 245 -14.97 -0.51 7.71
CA HIS A 245 -14.89 0.67 8.58
C HIS A 245 -15.83 1.82 8.12
N CYS A 246 -15.99 1.98 6.81
CA CYS A 246 -16.97 2.94 6.27
C CYS A 246 -18.39 2.47 6.55
N ARG A 247 -18.69 1.22 6.23
CA ARG A 247 -20.06 0.70 6.21
C ARG A 247 -20.65 0.44 7.59
N MET A 248 -19.82 0.13 8.57
CA MET A 248 -20.26 -0.15 9.94
C MET A 248 -20.80 1.09 10.66
N TYR A 249 -20.33 2.27 10.32
CA TYR A 249 -20.70 3.55 10.92
C TYR A 249 -20.83 4.60 9.82
N TRP A 250 -22.01 4.62 9.20
CA TRP A 250 -22.29 5.41 8.02
C TRP A 250 -23.49 6.34 8.21
N ASP A 251 -23.33 7.59 7.81
CA ASP A 251 -24.39 8.59 7.75
C ASP A 251 -24.95 8.63 6.32
N ALA A 252 -26.06 7.92 6.11
CA ALA A 252 -26.68 7.83 4.80
C ALA A 252 -27.28 9.17 4.33
N ASN A 253 -27.68 10.05 5.26
CA ASN A 253 -28.27 11.34 4.92
C ASN A 253 -27.23 12.30 4.32
N ASN A 254 -26.00 12.24 4.78
CA ASN A 254 -24.90 13.08 4.33
C ASN A 254 -23.88 12.33 3.46
N ASN A 255 -24.11 11.05 3.20
CA ASN A 255 -23.25 10.19 2.37
C ASN A 255 -21.77 10.25 2.80
N ARG A 256 -21.51 9.96 4.07
CA ARG A 256 -20.19 10.03 4.69
C ARG A 256 -20.13 9.17 5.95
N PRO A 257 -18.93 8.91 6.50
CA PRO A 257 -18.82 8.29 7.80
C PRO A 257 -19.59 9.07 8.86
N SER A 258 -20.27 8.36 9.76
CA SER A 258 -21.01 8.99 10.84
C SER A 258 -20.08 9.60 11.88
N THR A 259 -20.59 10.52 12.67
CA THR A 259 -19.81 11.23 13.70
C THR A 259 -19.31 10.31 14.80
N ASP A 260 -19.91 9.14 14.98
CA ASP A 260 -19.51 8.11 15.95
C ASP A 260 -18.61 7.02 15.35
N ASN A 261 -18.20 7.17 14.08
CA ASN A 261 -17.26 6.23 13.47
C ASN A 261 -15.94 6.23 14.25
N PRO A 262 -15.49 5.07 14.78
CA PRO A 262 -14.30 5.02 15.63
C PRO A 262 -12.99 5.31 14.87
N TRP A 263 -12.98 5.15 13.56
CA TRP A 263 -11.77 5.23 12.73
C TRP A 263 -11.75 6.43 11.80
N LEU A 264 -12.86 6.74 11.16
CA LEU A 264 -12.94 7.68 10.04
C LEU A 264 -13.56 9.01 10.44
N ASN A 265 -12.97 10.09 9.94
CA ASN A 265 -13.56 11.42 10.05
C ASN A 265 -14.78 11.55 9.14
N PRO A 266 -15.86 12.20 9.58
CA PRO A 266 -16.99 12.51 8.70
C PRO A 266 -16.61 13.38 7.51
N VAL A 267 -15.66 14.31 7.72
CA VAL A 267 -15.10 15.20 6.70
C VAL A 267 -13.58 15.18 6.83
N ALA A 268 -12.87 15.09 5.70
CA ALA A 268 -11.43 15.15 5.69
C ALA A 268 -10.90 16.44 6.31
N LYS A 269 -9.78 16.36 7.00
CA LYS A 269 -9.12 17.49 7.66
C LYS A 269 -8.18 18.27 6.74
N HIS A 270 -7.93 17.78 5.54
CA HIS A 270 -6.99 18.36 4.60
C HIS A 270 -7.48 18.23 3.15
N ASP A 271 -6.90 19.05 2.28
CA ASP A 271 -7.13 18.99 0.82
C ASP A 271 -6.49 17.75 0.20
N PHE A 272 -6.80 17.48 -1.06
CA PHE A 272 -6.28 16.35 -1.84
C PHE A 272 -6.53 14.98 -1.21
N ASN A 273 -7.49 14.89 -0.30
CA ASN A 273 -7.92 13.59 0.22
C ASN A 273 -8.69 12.84 -0.87
N VAL A 274 -8.45 11.54 -0.97
CA VAL A 274 -9.24 10.60 -1.77
C VAL A 274 -9.87 9.58 -0.83
N GLY A 275 -11.09 9.13 -1.12
CA GLY A 275 -11.81 8.25 -0.20
C GLY A 275 -12.21 8.93 1.12
N TYR A 276 -12.23 8.17 2.21
CA TYR A 276 -12.64 8.62 3.55
C TYR A 276 -11.44 8.65 4.49
N ASP A 277 -11.28 9.76 5.20
CA ASP A 277 -10.10 10.16 5.96
C ASP A 277 -10.01 9.43 7.31
N TYR A 278 -8.89 8.74 7.57
CA TYR A 278 -8.64 8.14 8.87
C TYR A 278 -8.24 9.19 9.91
N ASN A 279 -8.84 9.07 11.10
CA ASN A 279 -8.43 9.81 12.29
C ASN A 279 -7.29 9.08 13.01
N HIS A 280 -6.06 9.48 12.75
CA HIS A 280 -4.89 8.83 13.33
C HIS A 280 -4.62 9.20 14.81
N GLU A 281 -5.40 10.09 15.40
CA GLU A 281 -5.41 10.33 16.83
C GLU A 281 -6.39 9.42 17.58
N SER A 282 -7.28 8.73 16.86
CA SER A 282 -8.17 7.74 17.45
C SER A 282 -7.39 6.49 17.90
N SER A 283 -7.65 6.04 19.13
CA SER A 283 -7.06 4.79 19.64
C SER A 283 -7.50 3.57 18.84
N SER A 284 -8.71 3.58 18.29
CA SER A 284 -9.21 2.52 17.41
C SER A 284 -8.42 2.45 16.11
N THR A 285 -8.14 3.60 15.50
CA THR A 285 -7.29 3.67 14.31
C THR A 285 -5.86 3.29 14.61
N ALA A 286 -5.29 3.74 15.72
CA ALA A 286 -3.93 3.39 16.11
C ALA A 286 -3.75 1.88 16.29
N LYS A 287 -4.71 1.22 16.93
CA LYS A 287 -4.72 -0.25 17.07
C LYS A 287 -4.83 -0.96 15.72
N PHE A 288 -5.69 -0.49 14.85
CA PHE A 288 -5.86 -1.01 13.50
C PHE A 288 -4.57 -0.90 12.68
N VAL A 289 -3.97 0.28 12.63
CA VAL A 289 -2.73 0.55 11.90
C VAL A 289 -1.59 -0.33 12.41
N LYS A 290 -1.43 -0.44 13.72
CA LYS A 290 -0.41 -1.31 14.33
C LYS A 290 -0.57 -2.76 13.87
N GLN A 291 -1.77 -3.29 13.87
CA GLN A 291 -2.04 -4.67 13.46
C GLN A 291 -1.81 -4.88 11.96
N VAL A 292 -2.22 -3.94 11.12
CA VAL A 292 -2.00 -4.00 9.66
C VAL A 292 -0.51 -4.04 9.35
N LEU A 293 0.27 -3.13 9.91
CA LEU A 293 1.70 -3.05 9.65
C LEU A 293 2.45 -4.27 10.18
N HIS A 294 2.08 -4.75 11.36
CA HIS A 294 2.62 -5.99 11.91
C HIS A 294 2.38 -7.19 10.99
N HIS A 295 1.17 -7.31 10.44
CA HIS A 295 0.82 -8.37 9.51
C HIS A 295 1.73 -8.41 8.28
N TRP A 296 1.91 -7.29 7.60
CA TRP A 296 2.76 -7.21 6.42
C TRP A 296 4.25 -7.46 6.71
N LEU A 297 4.72 -7.05 7.89
CA LEU A 297 6.10 -7.28 8.31
C LEU A 297 6.36 -8.75 8.69
N THR A 298 5.44 -9.38 9.41
CA THR A 298 5.67 -10.72 9.97
C THR A 298 5.21 -11.85 9.05
N GLU A 299 4.04 -11.72 8.44
CA GLU A 299 3.51 -12.74 7.54
C GLU A 299 4.18 -12.72 6.16
N PHE A 300 4.47 -11.54 5.63
CA PHE A 300 5.03 -11.39 4.29
C PHE A 300 6.52 -11.01 4.28
N GLN A 301 7.08 -10.64 5.41
CA GLN A 301 8.48 -10.23 5.54
C GLN A 301 8.87 -9.08 4.59
N PHE A 302 7.97 -8.12 4.37
CA PHE A 302 8.34 -6.87 3.72
C PHE A 302 9.43 -6.16 4.53
N ASP A 303 10.33 -5.50 3.83
CA ASP A 303 11.48 -4.82 4.44
C ASP A 303 11.19 -3.39 4.87
N GLY A 304 9.96 -2.95 4.67
CA GLY A 304 9.48 -1.64 5.04
C GLY A 304 8.33 -1.17 4.17
N PHE A 305 8.01 0.11 4.33
CA PHE A 305 6.86 0.73 3.69
C PHE A 305 7.22 2.07 3.06
N ARG A 306 6.54 2.38 1.97
CA ARG A 306 6.33 3.74 1.50
C ARG A 306 4.90 4.12 1.86
N PHE A 307 4.73 5.12 2.69
CA PHE A 307 3.41 5.57 3.16
C PHE A 307 2.85 6.64 2.24
N ASP A 308 1.75 6.30 1.59
CA ASP A 308 1.01 7.21 0.72
C ASP A 308 0.39 8.36 1.53
N LEU A 309 0.48 9.57 1.00
CA LEU A 309 -0.17 10.77 1.57
C LEU A 309 0.08 10.93 3.08
N SER A 310 1.32 10.75 3.49
CA SER A 310 1.72 10.78 4.92
C SER A 310 1.46 12.13 5.59
N LYS A 311 1.44 13.23 4.84
CA LYS A 311 1.04 14.56 5.32
C LYS A 311 -0.40 14.62 5.82
N GLY A 312 -1.25 13.69 5.38
CA GLY A 312 -2.64 13.59 5.80
C GLY A 312 -2.86 13.00 7.20
N PHE A 313 -1.80 12.51 7.88
CA PHE A 313 -1.90 11.90 9.21
C PHE A 313 -1.95 12.95 10.31
N THR A 314 -3.02 13.76 10.32
CA THR A 314 -3.23 14.83 11.28
C THR A 314 -4.72 15.10 11.47
N GLN A 315 -5.10 15.53 12.67
CA GLN A 315 -6.43 16.04 12.98
C GLN A 315 -6.50 17.57 12.97
N LYS A 316 -5.38 18.24 12.72
CA LYS A 316 -5.39 19.69 12.49
C LYS A 316 -6.17 19.98 11.21
N ASN A 317 -7.27 20.71 11.36
CA ASN A 317 -8.14 21.05 10.23
C ASN A 317 -7.53 22.18 9.39
N THR A 318 -7.05 21.83 8.21
CA THR A 318 -6.52 22.79 7.22
C THR A 318 -7.30 22.74 5.90
N LEU A 319 -8.49 22.13 5.91
CA LEU A 319 -9.32 22.00 4.71
C LEU A 319 -9.57 23.38 4.08
N GLY A 320 -9.30 23.49 2.78
CA GLY A 320 -9.39 24.75 2.04
C GLY A 320 -8.13 25.62 2.12
N ASN A 321 -7.09 25.21 2.85
CA ASN A 321 -5.83 25.96 2.97
C ASN A 321 -4.61 25.02 2.87
N THR A 322 -4.19 24.74 1.65
CA THR A 322 -3.08 23.85 1.34
C THR A 322 -1.75 24.34 1.94
N GLY A 323 -1.52 25.66 1.97
CA GLY A 323 -0.33 26.23 2.59
C GLY A 323 -0.24 25.94 4.09
N ALA A 324 -1.35 26.11 4.81
CA ALA A 324 -1.43 25.76 6.23
C ALA A 324 -1.21 24.27 6.49
N TRP A 325 -1.68 23.41 5.60
CA TRP A 325 -1.49 21.97 5.69
C TRP A 325 0.00 21.58 5.64
N GLY A 326 0.79 22.27 4.82
CA GLY A 326 2.23 22.05 4.70
C GLY A 326 3.05 22.52 5.90
N GLN A 327 2.56 23.44 6.72
CA GLN A 327 3.29 24.00 7.86
C GLN A 327 3.61 22.94 8.91
N LEU A 328 4.70 23.15 9.66
CA LEU A 328 5.13 22.25 10.71
C LEU A 328 3.98 21.94 11.68
N ASP A 329 3.71 20.64 11.83
CA ASP A 329 2.63 20.10 12.66
C ASP A 329 3.20 19.07 13.64
N ASN A 330 3.38 19.48 14.88
CA ASN A 330 3.93 18.61 15.91
C ASN A 330 3.02 17.41 16.23
N SER A 331 1.71 17.54 16.05
CA SER A 331 0.78 16.41 16.23
C SER A 331 0.99 15.34 15.17
N ARG A 332 1.24 15.73 13.93
CA ARG A 332 1.57 14.83 12.83
C ARG A 332 2.92 14.15 13.05
N ILE A 333 3.93 14.89 13.47
CA ILE A 333 5.24 14.33 13.84
C ILE A 333 5.09 13.28 14.96
N ALA A 334 4.28 13.55 15.97
CA ALA A 334 4.04 12.63 17.08
C ALA A 334 3.36 11.33 16.61
N ILE A 335 2.39 11.40 15.69
CA ILE A 335 1.74 10.25 15.10
C ILE A 335 2.76 9.38 14.36
N TRP A 336 3.62 9.97 13.53
CA TRP A 336 4.63 9.23 12.79
C TRP A 336 5.68 8.62 13.69
N LYS A 337 6.12 9.30 14.73
CA LYS A 337 7.03 8.74 15.73
C LYS A 337 6.43 7.54 16.45
N ARG A 338 5.15 7.59 16.81
CA ARG A 338 4.43 6.45 17.38
C ARG A 338 4.41 5.26 16.42
N ILE A 339 4.04 5.48 15.16
CA ILE A 339 4.00 4.41 14.14
C ILE A 339 5.39 3.81 13.93
N ARG A 340 6.43 4.63 13.85
CA ARG A 340 7.82 4.17 13.76
C ARG A 340 8.18 3.27 14.94
N ASP A 341 7.91 3.70 16.16
CA ASP A 341 8.25 2.96 17.37
C ASP A 341 7.53 1.60 17.41
N GLU A 342 6.27 1.56 17.01
CA GLU A 342 5.50 0.32 16.89
C GLU A 342 6.11 -0.64 15.85
N ILE A 343 6.50 -0.15 14.68
CA ILE A 343 7.17 -0.95 13.66
C ILE A 343 8.51 -1.49 14.17
N ARG A 344 9.27 -0.67 14.88
CA ARG A 344 10.59 -1.02 15.41
C ARG A 344 10.54 -2.04 16.55
N GLU A 345 9.40 -2.28 17.14
CA GLU A 345 9.18 -3.41 18.05
C GLU A 345 9.33 -4.76 17.34
N TYR A 346 9.01 -4.82 16.05
CA TYR A 346 9.02 -6.04 15.26
C TYR A 346 10.22 -6.13 14.30
N ASP A 347 10.60 -5.01 13.72
CA ASP A 347 11.73 -4.94 12.79
C ASP A 347 12.51 -3.64 12.99
N LYS A 348 13.69 -3.75 13.61
CA LYS A 348 14.56 -2.61 13.85
C LYS A 348 15.13 -1.96 12.59
N ASN A 349 15.19 -2.75 11.50
CA ASN A 349 15.81 -2.37 10.24
C ASN A 349 14.76 -1.99 9.16
N ALA A 350 13.48 -2.03 9.49
CA ALA A 350 12.42 -1.65 8.55
C ALA A 350 12.63 -0.24 8.00
N VAL A 351 12.52 -0.11 6.70
CA VAL A 351 12.61 1.18 6.01
C VAL A 351 11.26 1.86 6.06
N LEU A 352 11.25 3.13 6.44
CA LEU A 352 10.06 3.95 6.59
C LEU A 352 10.17 5.14 5.66
N ILE A 353 9.50 5.06 4.51
CA ILE A 353 9.53 6.11 3.48
C ILE A 353 8.21 6.86 3.55
N LEU A 354 8.27 8.20 3.58
CA LEU A 354 7.10 9.07 3.61
C LEU A 354 6.96 9.83 2.28
N GLU A 355 5.80 9.68 1.64
CA GLU A 355 5.35 10.65 0.64
C GLU A 355 4.76 11.83 1.38
N HIS A 356 5.61 12.77 1.81
CA HIS A 356 5.21 13.77 2.80
C HIS A 356 4.85 15.12 2.19
N PHE A 357 5.78 15.74 1.47
CA PHE A 357 5.58 17.03 0.81
C PHE A 357 5.11 18.14 1.74
N ALA A 358 5.47 18.08 3.00
CA ALA A 358 5.31 19.18 3.95
C ALA A 358 6.48 20.17 3.84
N ASP A 359 6.40 21.26 4.58
CA ASP A 359 7.49 22.24 4.62
C ASP A 359 8.78 21.60 5.15
N ASN A 360 9.90 22.14 4.71
CA ASN A 360 11.21 21.53 4.96
C ASN A 360 11.57 21.42 6.45
N ASP A 361 11.10 22.32 7.29
CA ASP A 361 11.34 22.25 8.73
C ASP A 361 10.75 20.98 9.38
N GLU A 362 9.56 20.55 8.95
CA GLU A 362 8.98 19.29 9.41
C GLU A 362 9.72 18.08 8.81
N GLU A 363 10.03 18.11 7.52
CA GLU A 363 10.74 17.02 6.84
C GLU A 363 12.14 16.83 7.42
N LYS A 364 12.81 17.91 7.80
CA LYS A 364 14.09 17.88 8.50
C LYS A 364 13.99 17.13 9.83
N VAL A 365 12.96 17.41 10.62
CA VAL A 365 12.71 16.70 11.89
C VAL A 365 12.47 15.21 11.65
N LEU A 366 11.61 14.86 10.69
CA LEU A 366 11.31 13.47 10.36
C LEU A 366 12.54 12.73 9.83
N SER A 367 13.35 13.37 9.01
CA SER A 367 14.64 12.82 8.57
C SER A 367 15.55 12.47 9.72
N LYS A 368 15.69 13.38 10.69
CA LYS A 368 16.47 13.16 11.92
C LYS A 368 15.92 12.00 12.75
N GLU A 369 14.61 11.80 12.73
CA GLU A 369 13.92 10.72 13.43
C GLU A 369 14.01 9.35 12.73
N GLY A 370 14.74 9.28 11.62
CA GLY A 370 15.02 8.03 10.90
C GLY A 370 14.06 7.69 9.77
N PHE A 371 13.18 8.61 9.37
CA PHE A 371 12.35 8.45 8.18
C PHE A 371 13.13 8.80 6.93
N LEU A 372 12.88 8.07 5.86
CA LEU A 372 13.27 8.45 4.51
C LEU A 372 12.14 9.26 3.89
N ILE A 373 12.46 10.39 3.27
CA ILE A 373 11.49 11.35 2.76
C ILE A 373 11.59 11.41 1.24
N TRP A 374 10.47 11.31 0.55
CA TRP A 374 10.43 11.49 -0.90
C TRP A 374 10.89 12.88 -1.31
N GLY A 375 11.89 12.92 -2.19
CA GLY A 375 12.40 14.13 -2.83
C GLY A 375 11.98 14.15 -4.29
N ASN A 376 10.85 14.77 -4.59
CA ASN A 376 10.36 14.94 -5.96
C ASN A 376 11.25 15.92 -6.71
N ALA A 377 12.09 15.39 -7.59
CA ALA A 377 12.96 16.18 -8.48
C ALA A 377 12.50 16.12 -9.95
N ASN A 378 11.28 15.67 -10.20
CA ASN A 378 10.76 15.45 -11.54
C ASN A 378 10.76 16.74 -12.37
N HIS A 379 10.20 17.84 -11.85
CA HIS A 379 10.13 19.11 -12.59
C HIS A 379 11.53 19.60 -12.99
N GLU A 380 12.46 19.61 -12.04
CA GLU A 380 13.83 20.09 -12.25
C GLU A 380 14.58 19.23 -13.26
N TYR A 381 14.46 17.91 -13.17
CA TYR A 381 15.07 16.99 -14.14
C TYR A 381 14.38 17.03 -15.50
N ASN A 382 13.07 17.22 -15.58
CA ASN A 382 12.39 17.48 -16.85
C ASN A 382 12.95 18.73 -17.54
N GLU A 383 13.06 19.84 -16.81
CA GLU A 383 13.63 21.09 -17.36
C GLU A 383 15.08 20.90 -17.82
N ALA A 384 15.91 20.28 -16.98
CA ALA A 384 17.31 20.02 -17.32
C ALA A 384 17.47 19.12 -18.55
N THR A 385 16.71 18.03 -18.63
CA THR A 385 16.81 17.11 -19.78
C THR A 385 16.26 17.73 -21.05
N MET A 386 15.23 18.54 -20.98
CA MET A 386 14.75 19.30 -22.12
C MET A 386 15.72 20.38 -22.61
N GLY A 387 16.73 20.74 -21.83
CA GLY A 387 17.71 21.78 -22.20
C GLY A 387 17.37 23.17 -21.70
N TYR A 388 16.58 23.27 -20.62
CA TYR A 388 16.25 24.54 -19.97
C TYR A 388 17.01 24.70 -18.65
N THR A 389 17.09 25.94 -18.15
CA THR A 389 17.76 26.24 -16.87
C THR A 389 17.01 25.59 -15.73
N SER A 390 17.74 24.89 -14.85
CA SER A 390 17.15 24.18 -13.72
C SER A 390 18.15 24.05 -12.57
N ASP A 391 17.63 24.02 -11.34
CA ASP A 391 18.38 23.71 -10.12
C ASP A 391 17.97 22.33 -9.61
N LEU A 392 18.87 21.37 -9.71
CA LEU A 392 18.62 19.97 -9.33
C LEU A 392 18.82 19.72 -7.82
N SER A 393 19.28 20.70 -7.06
CA SER A 393 19.80 20.47 -5.70
C SER A 393 18.72 20.16 -4.68
N TRP A 394 17.60 20.87 -4.70
CA TRP A 394 16.56 20.78 -3.66
C TRP A 394 15.88 19.42 -3.56
N GLY A 395 15.53 18.82 -4.69
CA GLY A 395 14.90 17.50 -4.75
C GLY A 395 15.88 16.33 -4.65
N SER A 396 17.18 16.59 -4.74
CA SER A 396 18.20 15.54 -4.85
C SER A 396 19.17 15.50 -3.67
N ASN A 397 19.57 16.64 -3.14
CA ASN A 397 20.66 16.73 -2.18
C ASN A 397 20.14 17.12 -0.81
N TYR A 398 20.19 16.18 0.14
CA TYR A 398 19.76 16.41 1.51
C TYR A 398 20.48 17.60 2.20
N LYS A 399 21.73 17.85 1.85
CA LYS A 399 22.48 19.00 2.39
C LYS A 399 21.92 20.33 1.95
N SER A 400 21.35 20.43 0.76
CA SER A 400 20.66 21.62 0.28
C SER A 400 19.41 21.95 1.09
N ARG A 401 18.83 20.92 1.75
CA ARG A 401 17.72 21.04 2.69
C ARG A 401 18.18 21.41 4.11
N GLY A 402 19.49 21.45 4.37
CA GLY A 402 20.06 21.65 5.71
C GLY A 402 19.94 20.42 6.59
N TRP A 403 19.80 19.23 6.03
CA TRP A 403 19.72 17.96 6.77
C TRP A 403 21.12 17.41 7.05
N ASN A 404 21.25 16.66 8.14
CA ASN A 404 22.51 15.99 8.48
C ASN A 404 22.56 14.54 7.97
N GLU A 405 21.39 13.91 7.84
CA GLU A 405 21.26 12.53 7.41
C GLU A 405 20.87 12.45 5.91
N PRO A 406 21.47 11.52 5.13
CA PRO A 406 21.14 11.37 3.72
C PRO A 406 19.82 10.61 3.52
N ASN A 407 18.75 11.13 4.09
CA ASN A 407 17.43 10.49 4.16
C ASN A 407 16.42 11.03 3.12
N LEU A 408 16.91 11.69 2.09
CA LEU A 408 16.10 12.16 0.96
C LEU A 408 16.12 11.08 -0.13
N VAL A 409 14.96 10.46 -0.38
CA VAL A 409 14.77 9.54 -1.51
C VAL A 409 14.47 10.36 -2.74
N SER A 410 15.50 10.66 -3.52
CA SER A 410 15.34 11.44 -4.75
C SER A 410 14.81 10.57 -5.88
N TYR A 411 13.98 11.15 -6.75
CA TYR A 411 13.53 10.52 -7.99
C TYR A 411 13.33 11.55 -9.11
N MET A 412 13.69 11.15 -10.32
CA MET A 412 13.43 11.92 -11.54
C MET A 412 12.01 11.65 -12.05
N GLU A 413 11.54 10.42 -11.85
CA GLU A 413 10.21 9.94 -12.26
C GLU A 413 9.62 9.07 -11.16
N SER A 414 8.29 9.08 -11.07
CA SER A 414 7.49 8.12 -10.30
C SER A 414 6.26 7.73 -11.11
N HIS A 415 5.42 6.83 -10.56
CA HIS A 415 4.14 6.51 -11.17
C HIS A 415 3.27 7.76 -11.38
N ASP A 416 3.44 8.77 -10.55
CA ASP A 416 2.57 9.95 -10.42
C ASP A 416 3.13 11.20 -11.11
N GLU A 417 4.29 11.09 -11.75
CA GLU A 417 4.99 12.21 -12.37
C GLU A 417 5.16 12.03 -13.89
N GLU A 418 5.29 13.15 -14.60
CA GLU A 418 5.46 13.11 -16.05
C GLU A 418 6.81 12.54 -16.46
N ARG A 419 6.84 11.81 -17.57
CA ARG A 419 8.01 11.08 -18.08
C ARG A 419 9.00 12.03 -18.72
N LEU A 420 10.29 11.85 -18.41
CA LEU A 420 11.38 12.66 -18.99
C LEU A 420 11.37 12.61 -20.52
N MET A 421 11.26 11.43 -21.10
CA MET A 421 11.28 11.29 -22.56
C MET A 421 10.02 11.81 -23.23
N TYR A 422 8.85 11.72 -22.61
CA TYR A 422 7.66 12.38 -23.13
C TYR A 422 7.88 13.90 -23.21
N LYS A 423 8.38 14.52 -22.15
CA LYS A 423 8.68 15.95 -22.12
C LYS A 423 9.73 16.33 -23.13
N ASN A 424 10.80 15.54 -23.28
CA ASN A 424 11.85 15.77 -24.26
C ASN A 424 11.30 15.78 -25.69
N LEU A 425 10.50 14.79 -26.05
CA LEU A 425 9.95 14.66 -27.41
C LEU A 425 8.91 15.75 -27.74
N GLN A 426 8.15 16.21 -26.75
CA GLN A 426 7.09 17.19 -26.96
C GLN A 426 7.61 18.64 -26.85
N TYR A 427 8.47 18.93 -25.89
CA TYR A 427 8.84 20.28 -25.49
C TYR A 427 10.34 20.51 -25.42
N GLY A 428 11.14 19.56 -25.89
CA GLY A 428 12.60 19.67 -25.88
C GLY A 428 13.11 20.91 -26.61
N ASN A 429 14.16 21.54 -26.06
CA ASN A 429 14.81 22.70 -26.62
C ASN A 429 15.65 22.35 -27.87
N SER A 430 15.93 23.32 -28.68
CA SER A 430 16.76 23.16 -29.88
C SER A 430 17.70 24.35 -30.05
N ASN A 431 18.86 24.07 -30.67
CA ASN A 431 19.83 25.08 -31.07
C ASN A 431 20.53 24.60 -32.34
N GLY A 432 20.28 25.29 -33.46
CA GLY A 432 20.77 24.86 -34.78
C GLY A 432 20.26 23.47 -35.15
N ASN A 433 21.19 22.56 -35.44
CA ASN A 433 20.87 21.18 -35.79
C ASN A 433 20.72 20.25 -34.57
N TYR A 434 20.92 20.77 -33.36
CA TYR A 434 20.72 20.03 -32.12
C TYR A 434 19.28 20.22 -31.65
N SER A 435 18.55 19.11 -31.52
CA SER A 435 17.17 19.12 -31.01
C SER A 435 16.95 18.02 -30.02
N VAL A 436 16.50 18.39 -28.84
CA VAL A 436 16.13 17.42 -27.78
C VAL A 436 14.87 16.62 -28.14
N LYS A 437 14.07 17.13 -29.09
CA LYS A 437 12.91 16.41 -29.65
C LYS A 437 13.30 15.20 -30.51
N ASP A 438 14.57 15.11 -30.96
CA ASP A 438 15.10 13.94 -31.61
C ASP A 438 15.24 12.81 -30.57
N LEU A 439 14.75 11.61 -30.91
CA LEU A 439 14.73 10.48 -29.96
C LEU A 439 16.12 10.18 -29.38
N ASN A 440 17.13 10.07 -30.24
CA ASN A 440 18.48 9.72 -29.78
C ASN A 440 19.11 10.82 -28.95
N THR A 441 18.89 12.07 -29.33
CA THR A 441 19.34 13.23 -28.56
C THR A 441 18.65 13.28 -27.20
N GLY A 442 17.34 13.09 -27.18
CA GLY A 442 16.56 13.03 -25.93
C GLY A 442 17.04 11.93 -25.00
N LEU A 443 17.33 10.72 -25.51
CA LEU A 443 17.87 9.61 -24.72
C LEU A 443 19.25 9.94 -24.14
N LYS A 444 20.14 10.58 -24.90
CA LYS A 444 21.44 11.03 -24.38
C LYS A 444 21.30 12.08 -23.27
N ARG A 445 20.28 12.93 -23.35
CA ARG A 445 19.97 13.89 -22.29
C ARG A 445 19.53 13.17 -21.00
N VAL A 446 18.73 12.10 -21.11
CA VAL A 446 18.35 11.27 -19.97
C VAL A 446 19.56 10.52 -19.39
N GLU A 447 20.46 10.03 -20.24
CA GLU A 447 21.73 9.41 -19.80
C GLU A 447 22.58 10.41 -19.00
N MET A 448 22.72 11.62 -19.48
CA MET A 448 23.42 12.70 -18.76
C MET A 448 22.79 12.98 -17.40
N ALA A 449 21.46 13.11 -17.36
CA ALA A 449 20.72 13.33 -16.12
C ALA A 449 20.91 12.17 -15.15
N SER A 450 20.89 10.94 -15.65
CA SER A 450 21.10 9.73 -14.84
C SER A 450 22.49 9.69 -14.21
N ASN A 451 23.52 10.11 -14.95
CA ASN A 451 24.88 10.21 -14.41
C ASN A 451 24.97 11.17 -13.23
N ILE A 452 24.27 12.30 -13.30
CA ILE A 452 24.17 13.25 -12.18
C ILE A 452 23.36 12.65 -11.04
N PHE A 453 22.19 12.13 -11.35
CA PHE A 453 21.23 11.60 -10.39
C PHE A 453 21.83 10.50 -9.51
N PHE A 454 22.49 9.51 -10.12
CA PHE A 454 23.07 8.37 -9.39
C PHE A 454 24.34 8.72 -8.60
N THR A 455 24.95 9.86 -8.83
CA THR A 455 26.15 10.28 -8.09
C THR A 455 25.86 11.17 -6.88
N VAL A 456 24.64 11.67 -6.72
CA VAL A 456 24.24 12.42 -5.53
C VAL A 456 24.08 11.47 -4.35
N PRO A 457 24.63 11.76 -3.14
CA PRO A 457 24.49 10.89 -1.98
C PRO A 457 23.03 10.72 -1.51
N GLY A 458 22.69 9.51 -1.06
CA GLY A 458 21.41 9.15 -0.51
C GLY A 458 20.67 8.10 -1.33
N PRO A 459 19.54 7.58 -0.81
CA PRO A 459 18.73 6.60 -1.52
C PRO A 459 18.07 7.24 -2.76
N LYS A 460 17.81 6.41 -3.76
CA LYS A 460 17.25 6.85 -5.04
C LYS A 460 16.18 5.89 -5.49
N MET A 461 15.22 6.42 -6.25
CA MET A 461 14.15 5.64 -6.85
C MET A 461 14.05 5.96 -8.33
N ILE A 462 13.85 4.92 -9.14
CA ILE A 462 13.47 5.05 -10.56
C ILE A 462 12.13 4.36 -10.79
N TRP A 463 11.39 4.88 -11.76
CA TRP A 463 10.12 4.31 -12.19
C TRP A 463 10.34 3.29 -13.31
N GLN A 464 9.54 2.23 -13.33
CA GLN A 464 9.60 1.15 -14.32
C GLN A 464 9.69 1.67 -15.75
N PHE A 465 10.59 1.07 -16.55
CA PHE A 465 10.91 1.42 -17.92
C PHE A 465 11.54 2.81 -18.12
N GLY A 466 11.70 3.61 -17.06
CA GLY A 466 12.44 4.88 -17.14
C GLY A 466 13.87 4.67 -17.65
N GLU A 467 14.48 3.54 -17.30
CA GLU A 467 15.80 3.10 -17.77
C GLU A 467 15.86 2.82 -19.27
N LEU A 468 14.71 2.70 -19.92
CA LEU A 468 14.59 2.54 -21.38
C LEU A 468 14.04 3.79 -22.06
N GLY A 469 13.94 4.90 -21.34
CA GLY A 469 13.39 6.15 -21.87
C GLY A 469 11.90 6.06 -22.16
N TYR A 470 11.12 5.55 -21.20
CA TYR A 470 9.66 5.44 -21.32
C TYR A 470 9.06 6.78 -21.66
N ASP A 471 8.23 6.85 -22.73
CA ASP A 471 7.80 8.09 -23.36
C ASP A 471 6.28 8.25 -23.51
N TYR A 472 5.50 7.39 -22.86
CA TYR A 472 4.05 7.56 -22.78
C TYR A 472 3.71 8.57 -21.69
N GLU A 473 2.90 9.59 -22.05
CA GLU A 473 2.47 10.60 -21.08
C GLU A 473 1.69 9.98 -19.91
N ILE A 474 1.72 10.67 -18.77
CA ILE A 474 1.01 10.18 -17.58
C ILE A 474 -0.50 10.10 -17.78
N ASP A 475 -1.06 10.97 -18.63
CA ASP A 475 -2.50 10.98 -18.91
C ASP A 475 -2.90 10.04 -20.07
N TYR A 476 -1.95 9.29 -20.63
CA TYR A 476 -2.27 8.26 -21.62
C TYR A 476 -3.26 7.26 -21.04
N ASN A 477 -4.39 7.04 -21.72
CA ASN A 477 -5.49 6.20 -21.25
C ASN A 477 -6.10 6.65 -19.90
N GLY A 478 -6.00 7.94 -19.59
CA GLY A 478 -6.33 8.50 -18.27
C GLY A 478 -5.17 8.36 -17.27
N ARG A 479 -5.11 9.25 -16.27
CA ARG A 479 -3.99 9.32 -15.33
C ARG A 479 -3.71 7.99 -14.64
N THR A 480 -4.74 7.33 -14.11
CA THR A 480 -4.63 6.05 -13.41
C THR A 480 -4.89 4.84 -14.30
N GLY A 481 -5.14 5.06 -15.59
CA GLY A 481 -5.42 4.00 -16.56
C GLY A 481 -4.20 3.16 -16.91
N GLU A 482 -4.45 2.03 -17.55
CA GLU A 482 -3.39 1.12 -17.97
C GLU A 482 -2.40 1.81 -18.91
N LYS A 483 -1.12 1.65 -18.63
CA LYS A 483 -0.03 2.14 -19.46
C LYS A 483 0.59 1.00 -20.25
N PRO A 484 1.06 1.25 -21.48
CA PRO A 484 1.69 0.22 -22.30
C PRO A 484 2.90 -0.42 -21.63
N ILE A 485 2.98 -1.74 -21.72
CA ILE A 485 4.13 -2.54 -21.28
C ILE A 485 5.17 -2.53 -22.39
N LYS A 486 6.39 -2.11 -22.11
CA LYS A 486 7.38 -1.79 -23.16
C LYS A 486 8.69 -2.59 -23.07
N TRP A 487 8.57 -3.91 -22.88
CA TRP A 487 9.74 -4.81 -22.98
C TRP A 487 10.39 -4.79 -24.36
N ASP A 488 9.63 -4.50 -25.42
CA ASP A 488 10.12 -4.35 -26.79
C ASP A 488 11.11 -3.19 -26.97
N TYR A 489 11.13 -2.21 -26.05
CA TYR A 489 12.14 -1.14 -26.04
C TYR A 489 13.57 -1.66 -25.89
N LEU A 490 13.76 -2.84 -25.35
CA LEU A 490 15.08 -3.50 -25.28
C LEU A 490 15.64 -3.85 -26.67
N GLN A 491 14.81 -3.91 -27.71
CA GLN A 491 15.23 -4.16 -29.08
C GLN A 491 15.78 -2.91 -29.77
N ASP A 492 15.45 -1.72 -29.25
CA ASP A 492 16.06 -0.46 -29.71
C ASP A 492 17.43 -0.31 -29.05
N ARG A 493 18.47 -0.27 -29.88
CA ARG A 493 19.86 -0.23 -29.41
C ARG A 493 20.16 0.97 -28.51
N ASN A 494 19.57 2.15 -28.83
CA ASN A 494 19.84 3.37 -28.06
C ASN A 494 19.11 3.35 -26.72
N ARG A 495 17.91 2.79 -26.67
CA ARG A 495 17.17 2.59 -25.41
C ARG A 495 17.85 1.54 -24.53
N ALA A 496 18.28 0.45 -25.13
CA ALA A 496 19.03 -0.59 -24.42
C ALA A 496 20.37 -0.09 -23.89
N HIS A 497 21.00 0.86 -24.56
CA HIS A 497 22.24 1.49 -24.12
C HIS A 497 22.03 2.42 -22.92
N LEU A 498 20.88 3.07 -22.81
CA LEU A 498 20.54 3.93 -21.68
C LEU A 498 20.50 3.16 -20.36
N ARG A 499 20.01 1.92 -20.40
CA ARG A 499 19.93 1.01 -19.24
C ARG A 499 21.34 0.62 -18.78
#